data_26028389aea915de86639e1b6c01703c
#
_entry.id   26028389aea915de86639e1b6c01703c
#
_cell.length_a   1.000
_cell.length_b   1.000
_cell.length_c   1.000
_cell.angle_alpha   90.00
_cell.angle_beta   90.00
_cell.angle_gamma   90.00
#
_symmetry.space_group_name_H-M   'P 1'
#
loop_
_entity.id
_entity.type
_entity.pdbx_description
1 polymer ?
#
loop_
_entity_poly.entity_id
_entity_poly.type
_entity_poly.pdbx_seq_one_letter_code
_entity_poly.pdbx_strand_id
1 'polypeptide(L)'
;MAKRGKNPDSWRVGKLEQLFRHTGLFLWSLRGSKPNALITGYSDHWRGSASKGSQIMTSGSSWRVSSDGFDDFEWLRDLRTFGGSQARSRARSLITNWLKVNGRWNAKSWQPDIMGQRLANLVFCYDWYGSSADETFQQQISNS
;
A
#
# COMPACT_ATOMS: atom_id res chain seq x y z
N MET A 1 20.90 -40.49 16.75
CA MET A 1 20.26 -39.69 15.70
C MET A 1 18.74 -39.76 15.88
N ALA A 2 18.16 -38.75 16.49
CA ALA A 2 16.69 -38.69 16.72
C ALA A 2 16.01 -37.98 15.55
N LYS A 3 15.15 -38.71 14.82
CA LYS A 3 14.28 -38.15 13.78
C LYS A 3 13.25 -37.24 14.45
N ARG A 4 13.35 -35.95 14.20
CA ARG A 4 12.37 -34.92 14.59
C ARG A 4 11.08 -35.18 13.81
N GLY A 5 10.08 -35.78 14.47
CA GLY A 5 8.77 -36.03 13.88
C GLY A 5 8.12 -34.70 13.50
N LYS A 6 7.85 -34.51 12.21
CA LYS A 6 6.99 -33.41 11.73
C LYS A 6 5.59 -33.62 12.27
N ASN A 7 5.12 -32.71 13.10
CA ASN A 7 3.76 -32.71 13.62
C ASN A 7 2.77 -32.56 12.43
N PRO A 8 1.94 -33.58 12.12
CA PRO A 8 1.09 -33.55 10.93
C PRO A 8 -0.05 -32.50 11.00
N ASP A 9 -0.28 -31.87 12.15
CA ASP A 9 -1.38 -30.93 12.33
C ASP A 9 -1.01 -29.47 12.04
N SER A 10 0.28 -29.17 11.93
CA SER A 10 0.73 -27.78 11.67
C SER A 10 0.30 -27.23 10.31
N TRP A 11 0.13 -28.08 9.29
CA TRP A 11 -0.32 -27.68 7.95
C TRP A 11 -1.85 -27.46 7.85
N ARG A 12 -2.63 -28.13 8.72
CA ARG A 12 -4.09 -27.99 8.76
C ARG A 12 -4.50 -26.65 9.35
N VAL A 13 -3.80 -26.21 10.39
CA VAL A 13 -4.05 -24.89 11.02
C VAL A 13 -3.76 -23.77 10.01
N GLY A 14 -2.66 -23.85 9.26
CA GLY A 14 -2.33 -22.86 8.24
C GLY A 14 -3.36 -22.75 7.09
N LYS A 15 -3.93 -23.92 6.66
CA LYS A 15 -4.98 -23.91 5.62
C LYS A 15 -6.31 -23.36 6.12
N LEU A 16 -6.71 -23.67 7.33
CA LEU A 16 -7.92 -23.12 7.95
C LEU A 16 -7.79 -21.63 8.20
N GLU A 17 -6.63 -21.17 8.64
CA GLU A 17 -6.35 -19.75 8.82
C GLU A 17 -6.35 -18.99 7.50
N GLN A 18 -5.78 -19.57 6.42
CA GLN A 18 -5.87 -19.00 5.09
C GLN A 18 -7.32 -18.94 4.59
N LEU A 19 -8.10 -20.00 4.77
CA LEU A 19 -9.52 -20.01 4.41
C LEU A 19 -10.32 -18.96 5.19
N PHE A 20 -10.05 -18.80 6.49
CA PHE A 20 -10.71 -17.79 7.32
C PHE A 20 -10.38 -16.37 6.86
N ARG A 21 -9.13 -16.09 6.47
CA ARG A 21 -8.70 -14.78 5.93
C ARG A 21 -9.41 -14.42 4.61
N HIS A 22 -9.91 -15.41 3.88
CA HIS A 22 -10.66 -15.20 2.64
C HIS A 22 -12.18 -15.08 2.85
N THR A 23 -12.65 -15.20 4.09
CA THR A 23 -14.08 -15.06 4.39
C THR A 23 -14.48 -13.62 4.63
N GLY A 24 -15.71 -13.26 4.24
CA GLY A 24 -16.29 -11.96 4.54
C GLY A 24 -16.34 -11.64 6.04
N LEU A 25 -16.31 -12.65 6.90
CA LEU A 25 -16.27 -12.52 8.37
C LEU A 25 -14.93 -11.92 8.83
N PHE A 26 -13.81 -12.31 8.24
CA PHE A 26 -12.50 -11.71 8.53
C PHE A 26 -12.49 -10.23 8.14
N LEU A 27 -12.95 -9.91 6.93
CA LEU A 27 -13.07 -8.53 6.47
C LEU A 27 -14.03 -7.70 7.35
N TRP A 28 -15.10 -8.33 7.86
CA TRP A 28 -16.02 -7.68 8.78
C TRP A 28 -15.38 -7.42 10.15
N SER A 29 -14.56 -8.35 10.66
CA SER A 29 -13.85 -8.17 11.94
C SER A 29 -12.80 -7.06 11.89
N LEU A 30 -12.28 -6.72 10.70
CA LEU A 30 -11.35 -5.62 10.49
C LEU A 30 -12.03 -4.25 10.33
N ARG A 31 -13.37 -4.20 10.29
CA ARG A 31 -14.11 -2.94 10.27
C ARG A 31 -14.05 -2.26 11.63
N GLY A 32 -12.95 -1.58 11.89
CA GLY A 32 -12.78 -0.69 13.03
C GLY A 32 -13.50 0.65 12.81
N SER A 33 -13.52 1.47 13.86
CA SER A 33 -13.92 2.87 13.76
C SER A 33 -12.95 3.58 12.81
N LYS A 34 -13.48 4.26 11.78
CA LYS A 34 -12.66 5.01 10.85
C LYS A 34 -12.05 6.21 11.58
N PRO A 35 -10.75 6.46 11.47
CA PRO A 35 -10.16 7.67 12.01
C PRO A 35 -10.72 8.87 11.24
N ASN A 36 -11.18 9.88 11.98
CA ASN A 36 -11.72 11.12 11.40
C ASN A 36 -10.66 11.97 10.70
N ALA A 37 -9.39 11.74 11.02
CA ALA A 37 -8.24 12.39 10.37
C ALA A 37 -7.00 11.52 10.54
N LEU A 38 -6.13 11.51 9.52
CA LEU A 38 -4.79 10.99 9.68
C LEU A 38 -3.96 12.00 10.49
N ILE A 39 -3.31 11.51 11.56
CA ILE A 39 -2.42 12.34 12.37
C ILE A 39 -1.20 12.66 11.51
N THR A 40 -1.02 13.94 11.21
CA THR A 40 0.11 14.47 10.45
C THR A 40 1.27 14.76 11.40
N GLY A 41 2.51 14.75 10.88
CA GLY A 41 3.70 15.09 11.66
C GLY A 41 4.71 13.95 11.79
N TYR A 42 4.52 12.85 11.07
CA TYR A 42 5.52 11.78 11.02
C TYR A 42 6.59 12.12 9.98
N SER A 43 7.83 12.28 10.42
CA SER A 43 8.96 12.51 9.51
C SER A 43 9.56 11.18 9.06
N ASP A 44 9.43 10.87 7.78
CA ASP A 44 10.10 9.72 7.18
C ASP A 44 11.58 10.05 6.91
N HIS A 45 12.47 9.33 7.56
CA HIS A 45 13.92 9.47 7.40
C HIS A 45 14.48 8.78 6.15
N TRP A 46 13.67 7.96 5.48
CA TRP A 46 14.08 7.22 4.30
C TRP A 46 13.85 8.04 3.04
N ARG A 47 14.93 8.31 2.35
CA ARG A 47 14.91 9.06 1.10
C ARG A 47 14.66 8.12 -0.07
N GLY A 48 13.82 8.55 -1.01
CA GLY A 48 13.67 7.93 -2.31
C GLY A 48 14.77 8.37 -3.28
N SER A 49 14.70 7.87 -4.51
CA SER A 49 15.59 8.21 -5.61
C SER A 49 14.93 9.23 -6.54
N ALA A 50 15.53 10.43 -6.68
CA ALA A 50 15.04 11.43 -7.62
C ALA A 50 15.09 10.96 -9.09
N SER A 51 16.06 10.11 -9.44
CA SER A 51 16.15 9.52 -10.80
C SER A 51 15.00 8.55 -11.08
N LYS A 52 14.64 7.68 -10.13
CA LYS A 52 13.46 6.83 -10.25
C LYS A 52 12.17 7.68 -10.30
N GLY A 53 12.07 8.73 -9.47
CA GLY A 53 10.97 9.68 -9.52
C GLY A 53 10.81 10.32 -10.91
N SER A 54 11.89 10.76 -11.53
CA SER A 54 11.90 11.27 -12.91
C SER A 54 11.39 10.22 -13.91
N GLN A 55 11.83 8.97 -13.81
CA GLN A 55 11.34 7.88 -14.66
C GLN A 55 9.84 7.67 -14.53
N ILE A 56 9.30 7.72 -13.30
CA ILE A 56 7.86 7.61 -13.04
C ILE A 56 7.08 8.76 -13.69
N MET A 57 7.65 9.97 -13.67
CA MET A 57 7.02 11.14 -14.29
C MET A 57 6.97 11.04 -15.81
N THR A 58 7.97 10.45 -16.44
CA THR A 58 8.10 10.36 -17.91
C THR A 58 7.42 9.13 -18.50
N SER A 59 7.26 8.04 -17.75
CA SER A 59 6.82 6.73 -18.28
C SER A 59 5.29 6.58 -18.48
N GLY A 60 4.51 7.61 -18.30
CA GLY A 60 3.07 7.56 -18.56
C GLY A 60 2.32 6.44 -17.81
N SER A 61 1.27 5.89 -18.42
CA SER A 61 0.46 4.81 -17.83
C SER A 61 1.11 3.42 -17.92
N SER A 62 2.10 3.24 -18.78
CA SER A 62 2.79 1.95 -18.99
C SER A 62 3.72 1.55 -17.85
N TRP A 63 4.12 2.51 -17.01
CA TRP A 63 5.02 2.26 -15.88
C TRP A 63 4.49 1.19 -14.90
N ARG A 64 3.17 1.11 -14.72
CA ARG A 64 2.52 0.15 -13.81
C ARG A 64 2.73 -1.33 -14.18
N VAL A 65 2.97 -1.62 -15.44
CA VAL A 65 3.02 -2.99 -15.95
C VAL A 65 4.39 -3.65 -15.74
N SER A 66 5.46 -2.84 -15.59
CA SER A 66 6.83 -3.32 -15.61
C SER A 66 7.60 -3.16 -14.30
N SER A 67 7.00 -2.59 -13.25
CA SER A 67 7.71 -2.36 -12.00
C SER A 67 7.31 -3.38 -10.91
N ASP A 68 8.28 -4.20 -10.50
CA ASP A 68 8.23 -4.87 -9.20
C ASP A 68 8.20 -3.79 -8.12
N GLY A 69 7.36 -3.97 -7.10
CA GLY A 69 7.22 -2.97 -6.02
C GLY A 69 6.16 -1.88 -6.28
N PHE A 70 5.25 -2.09 -7.24
CA PHE A 70 4.14 -1.16 -7.43
C PHE A 70 3.10 -1.25 -6.31
N ASP A 71 2.90 -2.45 -5.77
CA ASP A 71 1.86 -2.75 -4.79
C ASP A 71 2.22 -2.33 -3.35
N ASP A 72 3.51 -2.13 -3.05
CA ASP A 72 4.03 -1.68 -1.75
C ASP A 72 4.10 -0.16 -1.59
N PHE A 73 3.94 0.58 -2.69
CA PHE A 73 3.98 2.05 -2.76
C PHE A 73 5.34 2.67 -2.39
N GLU A 74 6.45 1.96 -2.48
CA GLU A 74 7.79 2.52 -2.26
C GLU A 74 8.07 3.71 -3.21
N TRP A 75 7.53 3.67 -4.41
CA TRP A 75 7.62 4.74 -5.41
C TRP A 75 7.10 6.10 -4.94
N LEU A 76 6.29 6.17 -3.89
CA LEU A 76 5.87 7.45 -3.27
C LEU A 76 7.07 8.22 -2.74
N ARG A 77 8.06 7.54 -2.18
CA ARG A 77 9.30 8.15 -1.69
C ARG A 77 10.12 8.74 -2.84
N ASP A 78 10.16 8.04 -3.97
CA ASP A 78 10.87 8.49 -5.16
C ASP A 78 10.23 9.75 -5.73
N LEU A 79 8.90 9.78 -5.87
CA LEU A 79 8.18 10.97 -6.31
C LEU A 79 8.29 12.12 -5.31
N ARG A 80 8.25 11.85 -3.99
CA ARG A 80 8.48 12.86 -2.96
C ARG A 80 9.86 13.47 -3.07
N THR A 81 10.89 12.66 -3.32
CA THR A 81 12.27 13.11 -3.48
C THR A 81 12.47 13.88 -4.78
N PHE A 82 11.80 13.50 -5.86
CA PHE A 82 11.75 14.29 -7.11
C PHE A 82 11.10 15.65 -6.88
N GLY A 83 9.98 15.69 -6.13
CA GLY A 83 9.36 16.93 -5.67
C GLY A 83 8.46 17.61 -6.71
N GLY A 84 7.94 18.77 -6.31
CA GLY A 84 7.08 19.62 -7.13
C GLY A 84 5.59 19.22 -7.11
N SER A 85 4.75 20.14 -7.62
CA SER A 85 3.29 19.95 -7.66
C SER A 85 2.85 18.85 -8.63
N GLN A 86 3.56 18.71 -9.75
CA GLN A 86 3.27 17.68 -10.75
C GLN A 86 3.53 16.27 -10.21
N ALA A 87 4.63 16.05 -9.48
CA ALA A 87 4.90 14.76 -8.83
C ALA A 87 3.84 14.42 -7.78
N ARG A 88 3.37 15.42 -7.03
CA ARG A 88 2.28 15.26 -6.07
C ARG A 88 0.96 14.86 -6.75
N SER A 89 0.59 15.54 -7.83
CA SER A 89 -0.58 15.18 -8.63
C SER A 89 -0.45 13.78 -9.22
N ARG A 90 0.74 13.42 -9.72
CA ARG A 90 1.04 12.09 -10.25
C ARG A 90 0.87 11.01 -9.19
N ALA A 91 1.37 11.24 -7.96
CA ALA A 91 1.22 10.31 -6.85
C ALA A 91 -0.27 10.03 -6.55
N ARG A 92 -1.09 11.07 -6.43
CA ARG A 92 -2.54 10.92 -6.21
C ARG A 92 -3.22 10.12 -7.33
N SER A 93 -2.90 10.41 -8.58
CA SER A 93 -3.45 9.68 -9.73
C SER A 93 -3.08 8.20 -9.68
N LEU A 94 -1.83 7.87 -9.33
CA LEU A 94 -1.37 6.49 -9.23
C LEU A 94 -2.05 5.74 -8.08
N ILE A 95 -2.19 6.36 -6.91
CA ILE A 95 -2.93 5.80 -5.77
C ILE A 95 -4.39 5.53 -6.15
N THR A 96 -5.08 6.54 -6.69
CA THR A 96 -6.49 6.42 -7.10
C THR A 96 -6.67 5.30 -8.13
N ASN A 97 -5.78 5.20 -9.11
CA ASN A 97 -5.85 4.15 -10.11
C ASN A 97 -5.57 2.76 -9.52
N TRP A 98 -4.63 2.67 -8.56
CA TRP A 98 -4.37 1.42 -7.87
C TRP A 98 -5.59 0.96 -7.07
N LEU A 99 -6.24 1.85 -6.32
CA LEU A 99 -7.44 1.58 -5.54
C LEU A 99 -8.61 1.11 -6.42
N LYS A 100 -8.78 1.70 -7.61
CA LYS A 100 -9.81 1.26 -8.57
C LYS A 100 -9.60 -0.18 -9.03
N VAL A 101 -8.35 -0.60 -9.22
CA VAL A 101 -8.03 -1.93 -9.75
C VAL A 101 -7.91 -2.97 -8.64
N ASN A 102 -7.28 -2.60 -7.52
CA ASN A 102 -6.88 -3.51 -6.45
C ASN A 102 -7.61 -3.25 -5.12
N GLY A 103 -8.59 -2.34 -5.07
CA GLY A 103 -9.36 -2.03 -3.86
C GLY A 103 -10.18 -3.22 -3.34
N ARG A 104 -10.34 -4.29 -4.15
CA ARG A 104 -10.86 -5.58 -3.71
C ARG A 104 -9.70 -6.52 -3.44
N TRP A 105 -9.89 -7.40 -2.45
CA TRP A 105 -8.89 -8.39 -2.10
C TRP A 105 -8.45 -9.24 -3.30
N ASN A 106 -7.16 -9.38 -3.49
CA ASN A 106 -6.53 -10.33 -4.41
C ASN A 106 -5.26 -10.90 -3.77
N ALA A 107 -4.91 -12.13 -4.12
CA ALA A 107 -3.85 -12.89 -3.46
C ALA A 107 -2.45 -12.27 -3.64
N LYS A 108 -2.21 -11.48 -4.68
CA LYS A 108 -0.91 -10.87 -4.97
C LYS A 108 -0.72 -9.57 -4.18
N SER A 109 -1.62 -8.62 -4.36
CA SER A 109 -1.45 -7.26 -3.83
C SER A 109 -1.84 -7.14 -2.35
N TRP A 110 -2.53 -8.15 -1.79
CA TRP A 110 -3.00 -8.17 -0.40
C TRP A 110 -2.24 -9.14 0.50
N GLN A 111 -1.00 -9.49 0.12
CA GLN A 111 -0.11 -10.21 1.02
C GLN A 111 0.21 -9.33 2.23
N PRO A 112 0.29 -9.90 3.46
CA PRO A 112 0.45 -9.12 4.69
C PRO A 112 1.70 -8.23 4.71
N ASP A 113 2.80 -8.69 4.14
CA ASP A 113 4.05 -7.95 4.01
C ASP A 113 3.93 -6.78 3.04
N ILE A 114 3.34 -6.98 1.85
CA ILE A 114 3.09 -5.93 0.86
C ILE A 114 2.09 -4.91 1.42
N MET A 115 1.03 -5.38 2.08
CA MET A 115 0.04 -4.51 2.70
C MET A 115 0.66 -3.64 3.81
N GLY A 116 1.53 -4.24 4.65
CA GLY A 116 2.22 -3.51 5.70
C GLY A 116 3.16 -2.42 5.13
N GLN A 117 3.93 -2.75 4.10
CA GLN A 117 4.81 -1.78 3.42
C GLN A 117 4.01 -0.66 2.75
N ARG A 118 2.93 -1.01 2.04
CA ARG A 118 2.03 -0.03 1.41
C ARG A 118 1.45 0.93 2.43
N LEU A 119 0.93 0.43 3.55
CA LEU A 119 0.36 1.25 4.60
C LEU A 119 1.42 2.19 5.20
N ALA A 120 2.61 1.69 5.48
CA ALA A 120 3.72 2.49 5.98
C ALA A 120 4.09 3.61 4.99
N ASN A 121 4.21 3.30 3.69
CA ASN A 121 4.54 4.29 2.66
C ASN A 121 3.43 5.34 2.48
N LEU A 122 2.16 4.93 2.57
CA LEU A 122 1.02 5.86 2.55
C LEU A 122 1.09 6.83 3.73
N VAL A 123 1.26 6.33 4.95
CA VAL A 123 1.32 7.18 6.17
C VAL A 123 2.53 8.09 6.14
N PHE A 124 3.72 7.58 5.86
CA PHE A 124 4.96 8.37 5.87
C PHE A 124 5.03 9.46 4.78
N CYS A 125 4.34 9.27 3.68
CA CYS A 125 4.30 10.27 2.62
C CYS A 125 3.05 11.15 2.64
N TYR A 126 2.11 10.91 3.58
CA TYR A 126 0.80 11.57 3.60
C TYR A 126 0.88 13.09 3.62
N ASP A 127 1.74 13.66 4.46
CA ASP A 127 1.91 15.13 4.56
C ASP A 127 2.29 15.75 3.21
N TRP A 128 3.04 15.02 2.40
CA TRP A 128 3.47 15.50 1.10
C TRP A 128 2.37 15.41 0.03
N TYR A 129 1.68 14.28 -0.10
CA TYR A 129 0.69 14.11 -1.16
C TYR A 129 -0.75 14.40 -0.72
N GLY A 130 -1.07 14.25 0.57
CA GLY A 130 -2.44 14.31 1.10
C GLY A 130 -2.86 15.66 1.65
N SER A 131 -1.95 16.43 2.26
CA SER A 131 -2.26 17.69 2.97
C SER A 131 -2.94 18.76 2.10
N SER A 132 -2.68 18.78 0.79
CA SER A 132 -3.29 19.68 -0.18
C SER A 132 -4.26 18.96 -1.16
N ALA A 133 -4.74 17.77 -0.79
CA ALA A 133 -5.70 17.02 -1.57
C ALA A 133 -7.12 17.52 -1.30
N ASP A 134 -8.02 17.31 -2.27
CA ASP A 134 -9.44 17.54 -2.07
C ASP A 134 -10.06 16.52 -1.11
N GLU A 135 -11.22 16.84 -0.56
CA GLU A 135 -11.93 15.97 0.39
C GLU A 135 -12.25 14.59 -0.21
N THR A 136 -12.54 14.53 -1.50
CA THR A 136 -12.87 13.28 -2.21
C THR A 136 -11.69 12.31 -2.16
N PHE A 137 -10.47 12.80 -2.41
CA PHE A 137 -9.27 11.98 -2.34
C PHE A 137 -8.97 11.54 -0.91
N GLN A 138 -9.13 12.45 0.08
CA GLN A 138 -8.92 12.13 1.49
C GLN A 138 -9.90 11.04 1.97
N GLN A 139 -11.17 11.10 1.55
CA GLN A 139 -12.16 10.08 1.83
C GLN A 139 -11.84 8.73 1.17
N GLN A 140 -11.32 8.73 -0.06
CA GLN A 140 -10.90 7.50 -0.72
C GLN A 140 -9.78 6.78 0.05
N ILE A 141 -8.79 7.52 0.53
CA ILE A 141 -7.69 6.95 1.33
C ILE A 141 -8.19 6.42 2.67
N SER A 142 -9.07 7.12 3.36
CA SER A 142 -9.59 6.68 4.67
C SER A 142 -10.56 5.50 4.56
N ASN A 143 -11.09 5.21 3.37
CA ASN A 143 -12.00 4.09 3.10
C ASN A 143 -11.29 2.84 2.56
N SER A 144 -10.00 2.91 2.24
CA SER A 144 -9.20 1.81 1.68
C SER A 144 -8.46 1.04 2.75
#